data_ee570974b264a2bade927658cbf6e76b
#
_entry.id   ee570974b264a2bade927658cbf6e76b
#
_cell.length_a   1.000
_cell.length_b   1.000
_cell.length_c   1.000
_cell.angle_alpha   90.00
_cell.angle_beta   90.00
_cell.angle_gamma   90.00
#
_symmetry.space_group_name_H-M   'P 1'
#
loop_
_entity.id
_entity.type
_entity.pdbx_description
1 polymer ?
#
loop_
_entity_poly.entity_id
_entity_poly.type
_entity_poly.pdbx_seq_one_letter_code
_entity_poly.pdbx_strand_id
1 'polypeptide(L)'
;MIIWGCVCIVCIVVVVFLLNLTINYYQISYKGQNIGYVRNVNTVNNAISSLQQQFISNSKVLDDLDNFTVSEIQTNNLFLSCFKSSEITDALVITAQSIDYAYGVYVNGENLIFSASQNTVENTINDYKNDRIQLSPDILDKNSDCDVEWLVSLETKKECIPVEQITYSEIYITLYEKLEQNLPYRITCVQTVDESIPYMTQYERNTYLYSGSKKVIQKGKQGVKAVTTKLVVENGQLISNNILKEEITKNPVTRKVQIGSAFNDFSDASKVLLPVEGYLTSGFGMRKDPFTGEPAHHNGLDISAAKGTDIWAASQGKVIKASDTGNGYGKCVIIEHYDGFRTLYGHCSELLVSVGDYVKAGDLIAKVGSTGRSTGPHLHFSVIIDEKYVDPSIYF
;
A
#
# COMPACT_ATOMS: atom_id res chain seq x y z
N MET A 1 -21.47 69.46 57.78
CA MET A 1 -20.84 70.28 56.72
C MET A 1 -19.32 70.26 56.74
N ILE A 2 -18.66 69.97 57.86
CA ILE A 2 -17.16 69.99 57.99
C ILE A 2 -16.52 68.73 57.35
N ILE A 3 -17.15 67.56 57.40
CA ILE A 3 -16.58 66.29 56.88
C ILE A 3 -16.49 66.28 55.34
N TRP A 4 -17.43 66.88 54.63
CA TRP A 4 -17.42 66.95 53.17
C TRP A 4 -16.37 67.92 52.61
N GLY A 5 -16.08 68.98 53.34
CA GLY A 5 -15.01 69.92 52.96
C GLY A 5 -13.62 69.32 53.04
N CYS A 6 -13.31 68.49 54.06
CA CYS A 6 -12.03 67.81 54.20
C CYS A 6 -11.81 66.75 53.11
N VAL A 7 -12.85 66.02 52.73
CA VAL A 7 -12.71 64.99 51.65
C VAL A 7 -12.44 65.68 50.30
N CYS A 8 -13.10 66.78 50.00
CA CYS A 8 -12.82 67.53 48.77
C CYS A 8 -11.43 68.15 48.73
N ILE A 9 -10.88 68.64 49.86
CA ILE A 9 -9.54 69.19 49.93
C ILE A 9 -8.51 68.09 49.77
N VAL A 10 -8.67 66.94 50.42
CA VAL A 10 -7.79 65.80 50.28
C VAL A 10 -7.84 65.28 48.82
N CYS A 11 -8.98 65.16 48.19
CA CYS A 11 -9.08 64.82 46.82
C CYS A 11 -8.39 65.80 45.85
N ILE A 12 -8.55 67.11 46.11
CA ILE A 12 -7.87 68.12 45.28
C ILE A 12 -6.39 68.10 45.51
N VAL A 13 -5.88 67.93 46.72
CA VAL A 13 -4.41 67.79 47.04
C VAL A 13 -3.87 66.54 46.38
N VAL A 14 -4.57 65.39 46.44
CA VAL A 14 -4.17 64.16 45.78
C VAL A 14 -4.17 64.33 44.23
N VAL A 15 -5.17 64.98 43.65
CA VAL A 15 -5.19 65.25 42.22
C VAL A 15 -4.08 66.23 41.82
N VAL A 16 -3.85 67.31 42.57
CA VAL A 16 -2.73 68.25 42.31
C VAL A 16 -1.37 67.54 42.48
N PHE A 17 -1.24 66.70 43.50
CA PHE A 17 -0.02 65.87 43.67
C PHE A 17 0.18 64.90 42.55
N LEU A 18 -0.88 64.22 42.08
CA LEU A 18 -0.84 63.32 40.93
C LEU A 18 -0.54 64.07 39.61
N LEU A 19 -1.03 65.29 39.45
CA LEU A 19 -0.78 66.17 38.28
C LEU A 19 0.65 66.69 38.23
N ASN A 20 1.35 66.78 39.41
CA ASN A 20 2.75 67.20 39.51
C ASN A 20 3.73 66.01 39.56
N LEU A 21 3.24 64.76 39.54
CA LEU A 21 4.09 63.60 39.49
C LEU A 21 4.70 63.50 38.09
N THR A 22 5.99 63.71 37.98
CA THR A 22 6.74 63.38 36.74
C THR A 22 7.16 61.94 36.83
N ILE A 23 6.90 61.19 35.79
CA ILE A 23 7.32 59.81 35.64
C ILE A 23 8.36 59.73 34.52
N ASN A 24 9.44 59.03 34.78
CA ASN A 24 10.46 58.80 33.78
C ASN A 24 10.02 57.65 32.89
N TYR A 25 10.00 57.88 31.61
CA TYR A 25 9.84 56.91 30.53
C TYR A 25 11.08 56.96 29.65
N TYR A 26 11.28 55.92 28.90
CA TYR A 26 12.35 55.84 27.90
C TYR A 26 11.74 55.71 26.54
N GLN A 27 12.05 56.71 25.68
CA GLN A 27 11.64 56.70 24.28
C GLN A 27 12.67 55.90 23.50
N ILE A 28 12.15 54.95 22.71
CA ILE A 28 12.92 54.22 21.72
C ILE A 28 12.77 54.92 20.39
N SER A 29 13.86 55.24 19.73
CA SER A 29 13.86 55.86 18.41
C SER A 29 14.74 55.04 17.46
N TYR A 30 14.32 54.90 16.20
CA TYR A 30 15.09 54.32 15.12
C TYR A 30 15.27 55.37 14.01
N LYS A 31 16.53 55.61 13.64
CA LYS A 31 16.92 56.65 12.68
C LYS A 31 16.27 58.02 13.02
N GLY A 32 16.19 58.33 14.33
CA GLY A 32 15.62 59.57 14.84
C GLY A 32 14.09 59.63 14.90
N GLN A 33 13.37 58.60 14.44
CA GLN A 33 11.92 58.52 14.55
C GLN A 33 11.51 57.74 15.80
N ASN A 34 10.55 58.28 16.55
CA ASN A 34 9.99 57.61 17.74
C ASN A 34 9.20 56.38 17.32
N ILE A 35 9.55 55.23 17.87
CA ILE A 35 8.85 53.96 17.64
C ILE A 35 8.02 53.48 18.83
N GLY A 36 8.25 54.06 20.03
CA GLY A 36 7.50 53.71 21.23
C GLY A 36 8.19 54.08 22.52
N TYR A 37 7.60 53.65 23.62
CA TYR A 37 8.04 54.02 24.96
C TYR A 37 8.15 52.73 25.81
N VAL A 38 9.08 52.75 26.81
CA VAL A 38 9.21 51.73 27.82
C VAL A 38 9.43 52.36 29.19
N ARG A 39 9.15 51.61 30.25
CA ARG A 39 9.43 52.04 31.66
C ARG A 39 10.82 51.65 32.16
N ASN A 40 11.45 50.70 31.52
CA ASN A 40 12.75 50.19 31.95
C ASN A 40 13.74 50.14 30.75
N VAL A 41 14.75 51.01 30.82
CA VAL A 41 15.79 51.11 29.78
C VAL A 41 16.58 49.81 29.60
N ASN A 42 16.83 49.08 30.68
CA ASN A 42 17.62 47.85 30.64
C ASN A 42 16.98 46.77 29.78
N THR A 43 15.65 46.74 29.75
CA THR A 43 14.94 45.77 28.92
C THR A 43 15.20 45.99 27.43
N VAL A 44 15.27 47.23 26.95
CA VAL A 44 15.62 47.59 25.60
C VAL A 44 17.07 47.29 25.26
N ASN A 45 17.97 47.79 26.16
CA ASN A 45 19.40 47.57 25.96
C ASN A 45 19.75 46.08 25.92
N ASN A 46 19.12 45.27 26.75
CA ASN A 46 19.31 43.84 26.74
C ASN A 46 18.80 43.21 25.43
N ALA A 47 17.65 43.63 24.92
CA ALA A 47 17.10 43.15 23.64
C ALA A 47 18.01 43.52 22.46
N ILE A 48 18.46 44.79 22.38
CA ILE A 48 19.41 45.22 21.35
C ILE A 48 20.70 44.45 21.43
N SER A 49 21.31 44.31 22.63
CA SER A 49 22.53 43.56 22.81
C SER A 49 22.40 42.08 22.45
N SER A 50 21.24 41.47 22.72
CA SER A 50 20.96 40.10 22.32
C SER A 50 20.91 39.94 20.81
N LEU A 51 20.27 40.85 20.09
CA LEU A 51 20.23 40.85 18.62
C LEU A 51 21.63 41.13 18.04
N GLN A 52 22.38 42.09 18.58
CA GLN A 52 23.76 42.37 18.14
C GLN A 52 24.66 41.14 18.33
N GLN A 53 24.51 40.41 19.46
CA GLN A 53 25.28 39.19 19.71
C GLN A 53 24.88 38.05 18.72
N GLN A 54 23.61 37.92 18.41
CA GLN A 54 23.10 36.95 17.45
C GLN A 54 23.69 37.18 16.05
N PHE A 55 23.88 38.43 15.65
CA PHE A 55 24.38 38.82 14.33
C PHE A 55 25.78 39.37 14.33
N ILE A 56 26.64 39.00 15.29
CA ILE A 56 27.99 39.54 15.48
C ILE A 56 28.89 39.46 14.23
N SER A 57 28.65 38.50 13.34
CA SER A 57 29.40 38.34 12.10
C SER A 57 28.80 39.10 10.90
N ASN A 58 27.66 39.76 11.07
CA ASN A 58 26.97 40.48 9.98
C ASN A 58 27.05 42.02 10.25
N SER A 59 28.06 42.67 9.69
CA SER A 59 28.28 44.11 9.88
C SER A 59 27.10 44.98 9.44
N LYS A 60 26.41 44.59 8.35
CA LYS A 60 25.26 45.33 7.84
C LYS A 60 24.08 45.31 8.84
N VAL A 61 23.86 44.17 9.51
CA VAL A 61 22.84 44.08 10.58
C VAL A 61 23.28 44.86 11.80
N LEU A 62 24.56 44.79 12.20
CA LEU A 62 25.06 45.57 13.32
C LEU A 62 24.92 47.08 13.10
N ASP A 63 25.34 47.56 11.93
CA ASP A 63 25.21 48.98 11.55
C ASP A 63 23.74 49.46 11.59
N ASP A 64 22.81 48.60 11.24
CA ASP A 64 21.38 48.93 11.25
C ASP A 64 20.82 48.92 12.69
N LEU A 65 21.22 47.96 13.51
CA LEU A 65 20.82 47.87 14.94
C LEU A 65 21.40 49.06 15.74
N ASP A 66 22.54 49.61 15.38
CA ASP A 66 23.15 50.78 16.00
C ASP A 66 22.34 52.09 15.78
N ASN A 67 21.41 52.09 14.83
CA ASN A 67 20.49 53.22 14.63
C ASN A 67 19.37 53.28 15.67
N PHE A 68 19.21 52.28 16.55
CA PHE A 68 18.32 52.37 17.68
C PHE A 68 18.94 53.21 18.79
N THR A 69 18.21 54.16 19.30
CA THR A 69 18.60 55.06 20.40
C THR A 69 17.54 55.05 21.47
N VAL A 70 17.96 55.14 22.74
CA VAL A 70 17.04 55.25 23.85
C VAL A 70 17.35 56.54 24.60
N SER A 71 16.32 57.37 24.81
CA SER A 71 16.44 58.64 25.53
C SER A 71 15.40 58.72 26.64
N GLU A 72 15.84 59.23 27.81
CA GLU A 72 14.93 59.45 28.90
C GLU A 72 14.05 60.68 28.63
N ILE A 73 12.75 60.52 28.88
CA ILE A 73 11.78 61.60 28.86
C ILE A 73 11.02 61.69 30.19
N GLN A 74 10.78 62.90 30.64
CA GLN A 74 9.94 63.17 31.80
C GLN A 74 8.60 63.70 31.35
N THR A 75 7.52 63.09 31.80
CA THR A 75 6.16 63.52 31.41
C THR A 75 5.22 63.35 32.58
N ASN A 76 4.20 64.24 32.62
CA ASN A 76 3.09 64.10 33.55
C ASN A 76 2.00 63.18 33.04
N ASN A 77 2.19 62.58 31.87
CA ASN A 77 1.19 61.63 31.29
C ASN A 77 1.35 60.27 31.95
N LEU A 78 0.53 59.98 32.96
CA LEU A 78 0.49 58.73 33.71
C LEU A 78 0.08 57.52 32.89
N PHE A 79 -0.54 57.72 31.71
CA PHE A 79 -1.12 56.69 30.86
C PHE A 79 -0.44 56.58 29.52
N LEU A 80 0.84 56.93 29.44
CA LEU A 80 1.61 56.74 28.22
C LEU A 80 1.65 55.24 27.89
N SER A 81 1.22 54.89 26.70
CA SER A 81 1.27 53.50 26.25
C SER A 81 2.73 53.07 26.06
N CYS A 82 3.13 52.00 26.75
CA CYS A 82 4.47 51.44 26.70
C CYS A 82 4.46 49.99 26.21
N PHE A 83 5.49 49.61 25.50
CA PHE A 83 5.72 48.21 25.19
C PHE A 83 5.91 47.39 26.48
N LYS A 84 5.32 46.21 26.51
CA LYS A 84 5.68 45.18 27.51
C LYS A 84 7.03 44.59 27.20
N SER A 85 7.69 44.06 28.20
CA SER A 85 9.04 43.42 28.01
C SER A 85 9.05 42.33 26.94
N SER A 86 7.95 41.58 26.80
CA SER A 86 7.78 40.54 25.76
C SER A 86 7.59 41.07 24.35
N GLU A 87 7.24 42.36 24.19
CA GLU A 87 6.93 42.98 22.90
C GLU A 87 8.12 43.75 22.32
N ILE A 88 9.16 44.01 23.14
CA ILE A 88 10.27 44.87 22.75
C ILE A 88 11.08 44.29 21.61
N THR A 89 11.48 43.02 21.70
CA THR A 89 12.26 42.40 20.65
C THR A 89 11.52 42.39 19.32
N ASP A 90 10.20 42.07 19.34
CA ASP A 90 9.37 42.11 18.14
C ASP A 90 9.28 43.52 17.55
N ALA A 91 9.15 44.55 18.39
CA ALA A 91 9.12 45.94 17.94
C ALA A 91 10.44 46.35 17.28
N LEU A 92 11.58 45.93 17.82
CA LEU A 92 12.90 46.20 17.25
C LEU A 92 13.07 45.48 15.89
N VAL A 93 12.69 44.22 15.80
CA VAL A 93 12.81 43.42 14.56
C VAL A 93 11.91 43.98 13.46
N ILE A 94 10.65 44.33 13.78
CA ILE A 94 9.70 44.87 12.82
C ILE A 94 10.18 46.26 12.31
N THR A 95 10.91 47.01 13.12
CA THR A 95 11.40 48.34 12.77
C THR A 95 12.72 48.35 12.03
N ALA A 96 13.60 47.37 12.32
CA ALA A 96 14.89 47.21 11.65
C ALA A 96 14.68 46.92 10.16
N GLN A 97 15.57 47.43 9.31
CA GLN A 97 15.50 47.22 7.85
C GLN A 97 16.39 46.08 7.38
N SER A 98 17.30 45.61 8.22
CA SER A 98 18.28 44.57 7.89
C SER A 98 17.94 43.18 8.39
N ILE A 99 16.95 43.08 9.28
CA ILE A 99 16.50 41.80 9.87
C ILE A 99 14.99 41.72 9.81
N ASP A 100 14.46 40.51 9.74
CA ASP A 100 13.03 40.23 9.84
C ASP A 100 12.83 38.82 10.40
N TYR A 101 11.59 38.51 10.77
CA TYR A 101 11.20 37.16 11.12
C TYR A 101 10.92 36.35 9.86
N ALA A 102 11.50 35.16 9.82
CA ALA A 102 11.25 34.19 8.79
C ALA A 102 11.02 32.80 9.35
N TYR A 103 10.47 31.91 8.54
CA TYR A 103 10.21 30.53 8.87
C TYR A 103 11.29 29.67 8.18
N GLY A 104 12.25 29.18 8.98
CA GLY A 104 13.29 28.26 8.53
C GLY A 104 12.72 26.83 8.43
N VAL A 105 13.03 26.15 7.34
CA VAL A 105 12.74 24.72 7.15
C VAL A 105 14.03 23.95 7.27
N TYR A 106 14.05 22.96 8.16
CA TYR A 106 15.24 22.17 8.49
C TYR A 106 14.99 20.69 8.23
N VAL A 107 15.88 20.04 7.52
CA VAL A 107 15.91 18.59 7.33
C VAL A 107 17.19 18.08 7.96
N ASN A 108 17.07 17.15 8.89
CA ASN A 108 18.16 16.58 9.66
C ASN A 108 19.08 17.64 10.30
N GLY A 109 18.47 18.76 10.74
CA GLY A 109 19.19 19.91 11.34
C GLY A 109 19.82 20.89 10.35
N GLU A 110 19.83 20.58 9.06
CA GLU A 110 20.34 21.49 8.00
C GLU A 110 19.22 22.35 7.45
N ASN A 111 19.47 23.67 7.38
CA ASN A 111 18.50 24.62 6.82
C ASN A 111 18.39 24.47 5.30
N LEU A 112 17.17 24.30 4.82
CA LEU A 112 16.86 24.27 3.38
C LEU A 112 16.53 25.66 2.82
N ILE A 113 15.69 26.43 3.55
CA ILE A 113 15.19 27.72 3.10
C ILE A 113 14.69 28.54 4.28
N PHE A 114 14.75 29.87 4.16
CA PHE A 114 14.01 30.79 5.00
C PHE A 114 12.90 31.46 4.20
N SER A 115 11.67 31.36 4.65
CA SER A 115 10.47 31.90 3.99
C SER A 115 9.82 32.98 4.86
N ALA A 116 9.38 34.06 4.22
CA ALA A 116 8.56 35.08 4.88
C ALA A 116 7.14 34.59 5.24
N SER A 117 6.66 33.50 4.63
CA SER A 117 5.30 32.99 4.77
C SER A 117 5.23 31.62 5.41
N GLN A 118 4.69 31.54 6.62
CA GLN A 118 4.40 30.29 7.32
C GLN A 118 3.44 29.42 6.52
N ASN A 119 2.34 30.01 6.05
CA ASN A 119 1.31 29.28 5.33
C ASN A 119 1.85 28.62 4.06
N THR A 120 2.75 29.32 3.32
CA THR A 120 3.36 28.74 2.13
C THR A 120 4.23 27.56 2.47
N VAL A 121 5.02 27.63 3.56
CA VAL A 121 5.84 26.51 4.04
C VAL A 121 4.98 25.30 4.40
N GLU A 122 3.95 25.50 5.23
CA GLU A 122 3.06 24.43 5.68
C GLU A 122 2.30 23.77 4.52
N ASN A 123 1.77 24.60 3.59
CA ASN A 123 1.07 24.10 2.42
C ASN A 123 2.01 23.29 1.51
N THR A 124 3.23 23.80 1.26
CA THR A 124 4.19 23.07 0.44
C THR A 124 4.58 21.72 1.03
N ILE A 125 4.79 21.66 2.35
CA ILE A 125 5.09 20.39 3.04
C ILE A 125 3.92 19.42 2.95
N ASN A 126 2.68 19.91 3.12
CA ASN A 126 1.48 19.09 3.03
C ASN A 126 1.23 18.59 1.60
N ASP A 127 1.41 19.44 0.60
CA ASP A 127 1.30 19.05 -0.81
C ASP A 127 2.36 18.01 -1.17
N TYR A 128 3.61 18.23 -0.74
CA TYR A 128 4.68 17.25 -0.91
C TYR A 128 4.33 15.90 -0.28
N LYS A 129 3.77 15.89 0.94
CA LYS A 129 3.31 14.67 1.62
C LYS A 129 2.22 13.94 0.82
N ASN A 130 1.22 14.68 0.35
CA ASN A 130 0.10 14.12 -0.42
C ASN A 130 0.54 13.56 -1.77
N ASP A 131 1.46 14.25 -2.45
CA ASP A 131 1.97 13.82 -3.74
C ASP A 131 2.75 12.50 -3.66
N ARG A 132 3.43 12.23 -2.52
CA ARG A 132 4.13 10.94 -2.33
C ARG A 132 3.19 9.76 -2.41
N ILE A 133 1.97 9.88 -1.88
CA ILE A 133 0.95 8.83 -1.97
C ILE A 133 0.49 8.67 -3.42
N GLN A 134 0.29 9.77 -4.15
CA GLN A 134 -0.22 9.74 -5.53
C GLN A 134 0.82 9.27 -6.56
N LEU A 135 2.12 9.41 -6.28
CA LEU A 135 3.20 8.97 -7.17
C LEU A 135 3.41 7.44 -7.18
N SER A 136 2.62 6.68 -6.43
CA SER A 136 2.70 5.21 -6.38
C SER A 136 1.41 4.52 -6.88
N PRO A 137 0.77 4.95 -8.00
CA PRO A 137 -0.53 4.44 -8.44
C PRO A 137 -0.49 2.98 -8.88
N ASP A 138 0.69 2.48 -9.27
CA ASP A 138 0.89 1.08 -9.67
C ASP A 138 0.97 0.13 -8.46
N ILE A 139 1.21 0.68 -7.27
CA ILE A 139 1.42 -0.07 -6.02
C ILE A 139 0.22 0.09 -5.09
N LEU A 140 -0.40 1.27 -5.07
CA LEU A 140 -1.43 1.65 -4.10
C LEU A 140 -2.79 1.78 -4.77
N ASP A 141 -3.82 1.17 -4.17
CA ASP A 141 -5.20 1.40 -4.57
C ASP A 141 -5.65 2.80 -4.10
N LYS A 142 -6.50 3.46 -4.88
CA LYS A 142 -7.05 4.81 -4.60
C LYS A 142 -7.81 4.90 -3.28
N ASN A 143 -8.28 3.77 -2.75
CA ASN A 143 -9.03 3.70 -1.48
C ASN A 143 -8.16 3.20 -0.31
N SER A 144 -6.82 3.17 -0.48
CA SER A 144 -5.91 2.74 0.58
C SER A 144 -5.84 3.77 1.69
N ASP A 145 -5.88 3.31 2.95
CA ASP A 145 -5.55 4.15 4.11
C ASP A 145 -4.03 4.19 4.24
N CYS A 146 -3.44 5.36 3.95
CA CYS A 146 -2.01 5.53 3.86
C CYS A 146 -1.51 6.61 4.82
N ASP A 147 -0.41 6.31 5.51
CA ASP A 147 0.36 7.26 6.29
C ASP A 147 1.76 7.45 5.70
N VAL A 148 2.25 8.70 5.75
CA VAL A 148 3.59 9.08 5.29
C VAL A 148 4.42 9.51 6.48
N GLU A 149 5.53 8.81 6.70
CA GLU A 149 6.52 9.08 7.72
C GLU A 149 7.81 9.60 7.05
N TRP A 150 8.38 10.66 7.61
CA TRP A 150 9.71 11.13 7.21
C TRP A 150 10.77 10.28 7.89
N LEU A 151 11.75 9.81 7.13
CA LEU A 151 12.84 8.98 7.65
C LEU A 151 13.94 9.77 8.36
N VAL A 152 13.86 11.09 8.28
CA VAL A 152 14.74 12.05 8.97
C VAL A 152 13.90 13.14 9.61
N SER A 153 14.48 13.94 10.52
CA SER A 153 13.78 15.04 11.17
C SER A 153 13.43 16.14 10.16
N LEU A 154 12.17 16.58 10.18
CA LEU A 154 11.69 17.79 9.50
C LEU A 154 11.18 18.76 10.56
N GLU A 155 11.79 19.93 10.62
CA GLU A 155 11.43 20.96 11.60
C GLU A 155 11.18 22.28 10.89
N THR A 156 10.23 23.05 11.41
CA THR A 156 9.98 24.43 11.00
C THR A 156 10.12 25.32 12.21
N LYS A 157 10.89 26.41 12.10
CA LYS A 157 11.17 27.33 13.19
C LYS A 157 10.99 28.78 12.72
N LYS A 158 10.35 29.60 13.57
CA LYS A 158 10.33 31.04 13.37
C LYS A 158 11.60 31.63 13.96
N GLU A 159 12.39 32.30 13.16
CA GLU A 159 13.69 32.84 13.54
C GLU A 159 13.83 34.29 13.03
N CYS A 160 14.59 35.08 13.75
CA CYS A 160 15.00 36.42 13.30
C CYS A 160 16.31 36.25 12.53
N ILE A 161 16.30 36.66 11.25
CA ILE A 161 17.44 36.47 10.35
C ILE A 161 17.65 37.73 9.48
N PRO A 162 18.83 37.88 8.83
CA PRO A 162 19.06 38.93 7.86
C PRO A 162 18.07 38.85 6.70
N VAL A 163 17.49 40.00 6.31
CA VAL A 163 16.48 40.09 5.22
C VAL A 163 16.99 39.50 3.91
N GLU A 164 18.29 39.59 3.65
CA GLU A 164 18.93 39.06 2.45
C GLU A 164 18.91 37.52 2.35
N GLN A 165 18.66 36.82 3.47
CA GLN A 165 18.56 35.37 3.52
C GLN A 165 17.11 34.87 3.36
N ILE A 166 16.14 35.81 3.37
CA ILE A 166 14.73 35.45 3.27
C ILE A 166 14.33 35.32 1.81
N THR A 167 13.71 34.20 1.48
CA THR A 167 13.11 33.96 0.17
C THR A 167 11.68 34.51 0.15
N TYR A 168 11.41 35.46 -0.76
CA TYR A 168 10.11 36.11 -0.91
C TYR A 168 9.33 35.65 -2.14
N SER A 169 10.02 35.12 -3.17
CA SER A 169 9.41 34.68 -4.42
C SER A 169 9.71 33.22 -4.68
N GLU A 170 8.83 32.53 -5.42
CA GLU A 170 8.97 31.14 -5.84
C GLU A 170 9.23 30.14 -4.68
N ILE A 171 8.83 30.50 -3.47
CA ILE A 171 9.06 29.72 -2.26
C ILE A 171 8.54 28.30 -2.43
N TYR A 172 7.33 28.14 -2.99
CA TYR A 172 6.70 26.84 -3.20
C TYR A 172 7.58 25.94 -4.06
N ILE A 173 7.98 26.39 -5.23
CA ILE A 173 8.79 25.60 -6.17
C ILE A 173 10.15 25.26 -5.55
N THR A 174 10.84 26.27 -5.02
CA THR A 174 12.17 26.10 -4.44
C THR A 174 12.17 25.15 -3.24
N LEU A 175 11.17 25.26 -2.35
CA LEU A 175 11.06 24.39 -1.19
C LEU A 175 10.69 22.97 -1.62
N TYR A 176 9.74 22.81 -2.55
CA TYR A 176 9.32 21.51 -3.04
C TYR A 176 10.49 20.73 -3.65
N GLU A 177 11.29 21.35 -4.53
CA GLU A 177 12.48 20.74 -5.12
C GLU A 177 13.52 20.33 -4.07
N LYS A 178 13.72 21.18 -3.05
CA LYS A 178 14.66 20.88 -1.96
C LYS A 178 14.17 19.75 -1.05
N LEU A 179 12.86 19.65 -0.79
CA LEU A 179 12.27 18.53 -0.07
C LEU A 179 12.46 17.23 -0.87
N GLU A 180 12.22 17.26 -2.17
CA GLU A 180 12.41 16.09 -3.04
C GLU A 180 13.84 15.54 -3.02
N GLN A 181 14.82 16.41 -2.93
CA GLN A 181 16.23 16.03 -2.88
C GLN A 181 16.71 15.57 -1.50
N ASN A 182 16.12 16.08 -0.41
CA ASN A 182 16.69 15.96 0.93
C ASN A 182 15.79 15.27 1.95
N LEU A 183 14.50 15.04 1.65
CA LEU A 183 13.54 14.48 2.60
C LEU A 183 13.10 13.06 2.21
N PRO A 184 13.83 12.02 2.61
CA PRO A 184 13.43 10.65 2.39
C PRO A 184 12.18 10.29 3.20
N TYR A 185 11.34 9.41 2.62
CA TYR A 185 10.04 9.10 3.17
C TYR A 185 9.72 7.61 3.12
N ARG A 186 8.84 7.19 4.03
CA ARG A 186 8.19 5.89 4.05
C ARG A 186 6.69 6.06 4.01
N ILE A 187 6.04 5.31 3.11
CA ILE A 187 4.59 5.20 3.06
C ILE A 187 4.20 3.84 3.62
N THR A 188 3.30 3.83 4.58
CA THR A 188 2.67 2.61 5.07
C THR A 188 1.21 2.65 4.73
N CYS A 189 0.74 1.68 3.91
CA CYS A 189 -0.65 1.60 3.49
C CYS A 189 -1.27 0.28 3.89
N VAL A 190 -2.55 0.33 4.25
CA VAL A 190 -3.40 -0.84 4.38
C VAL A 190 -4.45 -0.77 3.29
N GLN A 191 -4.48 -1.77 2.42
CA GLN A 191 -5.46 -1.86 1.35
C GLN A 191 -6.15 -3.22 1.35
N THR A 192 -7.40 -3.25 0.89
CA THR A 192 -8.16 -4.47 0.69
C THR A 192 -8.54 -4.57 -0.78
N VAL A 193 -8.11 -5.65 -1.42
CA VAL A 193 -8.37 -5.91 -2.85
C VAL A 193 -9.16 -7.20 -2.98
N ASP A 194 -10.17 -7.18 -3.84
CA ASP A 194 -10.95 -8.35 -4.17
C ASP A 194 -10.23 -9.21 -5.22
N GLU A 195 -9.89 -10.45 -4.85
CA GLU A 195 -9.33 -11.43 -5.75
C GLU A 195 -10.38 -12.48 -6.13
N SER A 196 -10.37 -12.89 -7.41
CA SER A 196 -11.28 -13.92 -7.88
C SER A 196 -10.83 -15.31 -7.45
N ILE A 197 -11.75 -16.13 -6.94
CA ILE A 197 -11.54 -17.55 -6.68
C ILE A 197 -12.12 -18.34 -7.86
N PRO A 198 -11.31 -19.10 -8.60
CA PRO A 198 -11.82 -19.90 -9.70
C PRO A 198 -12.78 -20.99 -9.22
N TYR A 199 -13.79 -21.28 -10.00
CA TYR A 199 -14.68 -22.41 -9.74
C TYR A 199 -14.09 -23.72 -10.28
N MET A 200 -14.43 -24.84 -9.65
CA MET A 200 -14.10 -26.18 -10.10
C MET A 200 -15.15 -26.69 -11.07
N THR A 201 -14.79 -27.61 -11.95
CA THR A 201 -15.73 -28.36 -12.81
C THR A 201 -15.83 -29.80 -12.33
N GLN A 202 -17.04 -30.22 -12.00
CA GLN A 202 -17.37 -31.60 -11.65
C GLN A 202 -17.98 -32.27 -12.85
N TYR A 203 -17.49 -33.46 -13.19
CA TYR A 203 -18.01 -34.33 -14.23
C TYR A 203 -18.80 -35.49 -13.61
N GLU A 204 -19.97 -35.78 -14.16
CA GLU A 204 -20.87 -36.86 -13.76
C GLU A 204 -21.26 -37.66 -15.00
N ARG A 205 -21.34 -38.99 -14.89
CA ARG A 205 -21.82 -39.83 -16.00
C ARG A 205 -23.34 -39.76 -16.10
N ASN A 206 -23.85 -39.79 -17.34
CA ASN A 206 -25.29 -39.89 -17.61
C ASN A 206 -25.56 -40.93 -18.67
N THR A 207 -26.19 -42.05 -18.23
CA THR A 207 -26.54 -43.18 -19.10
C THR A 207 -27.68 -42.92 -20.07
N TYR A 208 -28.35 -41.76 -19.95
CA TYR A 208 -29.42 -41.34 -20.89
C TYR A 208 -28.88 -40.40 -21.98
N LEU A 209 -27.65 -39.99 -21.90
CA LEU A 209 -27.00 -39.19 -22.92
C LEU A 209 -26.06 -40.07 -23.76
N TYR A 210 -26.03 -39.87 -25.06
CA TYR A 210 -25.10 -40.58 -25.96
C TYR A 210 -23.64 -40.21 -25.63
N SER A 211 -22.77 -41.19 -25.80
CA SER A 211 -21.31 -40.98 -25.66
C SER A 211 -20.86 -39.81 -26.53
N GLY A 212 -19.96 -38.97 -26.00
CA GLY A 212 -19.52 -37.73 -26.62
C GLY A 212 -20.46 -36.53 -26.47
N SER A 213 -21.64 -36.72 -25.83
CA SER A 213 -22.56 -35.63 -25.54
C SER A 213 -22.24 -35.00 -24.18
N LYS A 214 -22.34 -33.68 -24.10
CA LYS A 214 -22.19 -32.90 -22.85
C LYS A 214 -23.44 -32.13 -22.52
N LYS A 215 -23.83 -32.13 -21.26
CA LYS A 215 -24.92 -31.28 -20.74
C LYS A 215 -24.45 -30.54 -19.48
N VAL A 216 -24.38 -29.22 -19.57
CA VAL A 216 -24.11 -28.38 -18.39
C VAL A 216 -25.39 -28.30 -17.56
N ILE A 217 -25.39 -28.90 -16.37
CA ILE A 217 -26.54 -28.89 -15.47
C ILE A 217 -26.44 -27.76 -14.42
N GLN A 218 -25.20 -27.28 -14.18
CA GLN A 218 -24.94 -26.11 -13.31
C GLN A 218 -23.80 -25.30 -13.90
N LYS A 219 -24.05 -24.03 -14.16
CA LYS A 219 -22.97 -23.09 -14.57
C LYS A 219 -22.09 -22.76 -13.38
N GLY A 220 -20.78 -22.78 -13.57
CA GLY A 220 -19.81 -22.28 -12.60
C GLY A 220 -19.91 -20.76 -12.42
N LYS A 221 -19.61 -20.30 -11.21
CA LYS A 221 -19.42 -18.87 -10.92
C LYS A 221 -18.17 -18.70 -10.10
N GLN A 222 -17.36 -17.72 -10.42
CA GLN A 222 -16.20 -17.37 -9.63
C GLN A 222 -16.63 -16.90 -8.24
N GLY A 223 -15.87 -17.28 -7.23
CA GLY A 223 -15.91 -16.71 -5.90
C GLY A 223 -15.10 -15.42 -5.82
N VAL A 224 -15.13 -14.78 -4.67
CA VAL A 224 -14.36 -13.59 -4.35
C VAL A 224 -13.77 -13.75 -2.97
N LYS A 225 -12.50 -13.48 -2.81
CA LYS A 225 -11.86 -13.29 -1.51
C LYS A 225 -11.34 -11.85 -1.40
N ALA A 226 -11.61 -11.22 -0.28
CA ALA A 226 -11.02 -9.95 0.09
C ALA A 226 -9.66 -10.21 0.75
N VAL A 227 -8.60 -9.66 0.18
CA VAL A 227 -7.23 -9.76 0.70
C VAL A 227 -6.81 -8.40 1.22
N THR A 228 -6.62 -8.31 2.53
CA THR A 228 -6.11 -7.10 3.18
C THR A 228 -4.61 -7.22 3.34
N THR A 229 -3.87 -6.27 2.77
CA THR A 229 -2.41 -6.24 2.79
C THR A 229 -1.89 -4.96 3.44
N LYS A 230 -0.75 -5.07 4.12
CA LYS A 230 0.05 -3.94 4.56
C LYS A 230 1.24 -3.79 3.61
N LEU A 231 1.27 -2.65 2.92
CA LEU A 231 2.34 -2.27 2.01
C LEU A 231 3.26 -1.27 2.70
N VAL A 232 4.56 -1.40 2.49
CA VAL A 232 5.57 -0.42 2.90
C VAL A 232 6.37 -0.03 1.67
N VAL A 233 6.36 1.25 1.36
CA VAL A 233 7.08 1.85 0.23
C VAL A 233 8.06 2.88 0.79
N GLU A 234 9.33 2.82 0.40
CA GLU A 234 10.35 3.83 0.74
C GLU A 234 10.88 4.47 -0.52
N ASN A 235 10.84 5.79 -0.58
CA ASN A 235 11.33 6.57 -1.72
C ASN A 235 10.84 6.03 -3.09
N GLY A 236 9.55 5.63 -3.15
CA GLY A 236 8.93 5.08 -4.35
C GLY A 236 9.20 3.59 -4.62
N GLN A 237 9.98 2.90 -3.78
CA GLN A 237 10.26 1.46 -3.92
C GLN A 237 9.45 0.64 -2.93
N LEU A 238 8.83 -0.44 -3.41
CA LEU A 238 8.10 -1.38 -2.55
C LEU A 238 9.11 -2.20 -1.72
N ILE A 239 9.09 -2.02 -0.41
CA ILE A 239 9.96 -2.72 0.54
C ILE A 239 9.32 -4.00 1.06
N SER A 240 8.02 -3.96 1.36
CA SER A 240 7.30 -5.15 1.83
C SER A 240 5.82 -5.11 1.44
N ASN A 241 5.27 -6.33 1.24
CA ASN A 241 3.85 -6.57 1.01
C ASN A 241 3.42 -7.76 1.87
N ASN A 242 2.81 -7.49 3.01
CA ASN A 242 2.41 -8.50 3.98
C ASN A 242 0.89 -8.65 4.00
N ILE A 243 0.41 -9.87 3.82
CA ILE A 243 -1.01 -10.21 3.96
C ILE A 243 -1.35 -10.16 5.46
N LEU A 244 -2.32 -9.31 5.83
CA LEU A 244 -2.85 -9.19 7.19
C LEU A 244 -4.08 -10.09 7.40
N LYS A 245 -4.95 -10.17 6.38
CA LYS A 245 -6.21 -10.92 6.45
C LYS A 245 -6.61 -11.39 5.06
N GLU A 246 -7.15 -12.60 5.00
CA GLU A 246 -7.90 -13.10 3.85
C GLU A 246 -9.29 -13.51 4.31
N GLU A 247 -10.32 -13.13 3.57
CA GLU A 247 -11.70 -13.46 3.87
C GLU A 247 -12.45 -13.80 2.59
N ILE A 248 -13.09 -14.97 2.55
CA ILE A 248 -13.93 -15.35 1.42
C ILE A 248 -15.27 -14.61 1.57
N THR A 249 -15.47 -13.60 0.73
CA THR A 249 -16.71 -12.80 0.68
C THR A 249 -17.80 -13.48 -0.15
N LYS A 250 -17.38 -14.32 -1.11
CA LYS A 250 -18.27 -15.08 -1.97
C LYS A 250 -17.65 -16.42 -2.34
N ASN A 251 -18.30 -17.52 -1.97
CA ASN A 251 -17.85 -18.84 -2.36
C ASN A 251 -18.02 -19.08 -3.86
N PRO A 252 -17.06 -19.76 -4.52
CA PRO A 252 -17.20 -20.17 -5.90
C PRO A 252 -18.31 -21.22 -6.03
N VAL A 253 -19.04 -21.18 -7.14
CA VAL A 253 -20.06 -22.20 -7.47
C VAL A 253 -19.46 -23.17 -8.47
N THR A 254 -19.39 -24.45 -8.12
CA THR A 254 -18.89 -25.51 -8.96
C THR A 254 -19.72 -25.62 -10.25
N ARG A 255 -19.05 -25.71 -11.39
CA ARG A 255 -19.68 -26.08 -12.67
C ARG A 255 -19.94 -27.59 -12.68
N LYS A 256 -21.18 -28.02 -12.96
CA LYS A 256 -21.51 -29.44 -13.11
C LYS A 256 -21.85 -29.75 -14.55
N VAL A 257 -21.17 -30.77 -15.07
CA VAL A 257 -21.31 -31.22 -16.46
C VAL A 257 -21.59 -32.70 -16.47
N GLN A 258 -22.70 -33.10 -17.07
CA GLN A 258 -23.00 -34.50 -17.37
C GLN A 258 -22.38 -34.89 -18.70
N ILE A 259 -21.66 -35.99 -18.69
CA ILE A 259 -21.05 -36.62 -19.85
C ILE A 259 -21.84 -37.86 -20.23
N GLY A 260 -22.24 -37.96 -21.47
CA GLY A 260 -22.98 -39.12 -21.97
C GLY A 260 -22.18 -40.43 -21.91
N SER A 261 -22.82 -41.48 -21.46
CA SER A 261 -22.26 -42.84 -21.40
C SER A 261 -23.16 -43.89 -22.04
N ALA A 262 -24.25 -43.48 -22.72
CA ALA A 262 -25.06 -44.39 -23.50
C ALA A 262 -24.38 -44.70 -24.86
N PHE A 263 -24.21 -45.96 -25.19
CA PHE A 263 -23.68 -46.41 -26.48
C PHE A 263 -24.83 -46.82 -27.39
N ASN A 264 -24.80 -46.29 -28.60
CA ASN A 264 -25.68 -46.78 -29.67
C ASN A 264 -24.95 -47.66 -30.67
N ASP A 265 -23.61 -47.52 -30.79
CA ASP A 265 -22.79 -48.28 -31.68
C ASP A 265 -21.34 -48.30 -31.19
N PHE A 266 -20.73 -49.49 -31.15
CA PHE A 266 -19.36 -49.70 -30.68
C PHE A 266 -18.31 -49.44 -31.79
N SER A 267 -18.75 -48.99 -32.98
CA SER A 267 -17.85 -48.75 -34.13
C SER A 267 -17.22 -47.36 -34.14
N ASP A 268 -17.73 -46.40 -33.32
CA ASP A 268 -17.20 -45.02 -33.31
C ASP A 268 -16.10 -44.83 -32.26
N ALA A 269 -14.92 -45.02 -32.70
CA ALA A 269 -13.67 -44.90 -31.94
C ALA A 269 -13.34 -43.48 -31.47
N SER A 270 -13.96 -42.48 -32.06
CA SER A 270 -13.69 -41.08 -31.70
C SER A 270 -14.32 -40.65 -30.40
N LYS A 271 -15.11 -41.52 -29.76
CA LYS A 271 -15.82 -41.21 -28.51
C LYS A 271 -15.30 -42.00 -27.34
N VAL A 272 -14.85 -41.25 -26.33
CA VAL A 272 -14.26 -41.77 -25.10
C VAL A 272 -15.25 -41.54 -23.93
N LEU A 273 -15.49 -42.55 -23.11
CA LEU A 273 -16.24 -42.39 -21.87
C LEU A 273 -15.42 -41.65 -20.82
N LEU A 274 -16.11 -40.89 -19.98
CA LEU A 274 -15.48 -40.37 -18.75
C LEU A 274 -15.01 -41.52 -17.87
N PRO A 275 -13.71 -41.64 -17.61
CA PRO A 275 -13.15 -42.81 -16.92
C PRO A 275 -13.40 -42.83 -15.41
N VAL A 276 -13.67 -41.68 -14.81
CA VAL A 276 -13.97 -41.51 -13.39
C VAL A 276 -14.89 -40.30 -13.15
N GLU A 277 -15.78 -40.39 -12.19
CA GLU A 277 -16.54 -39.23 -11.72
C GLU A 277 -15.73 -38.44 -10.72
N GLY A 278 -15.65 -37.09 -10.87
CA GLY A 278 -14.83 -36.28 -9.98
C GLY A 278 -14.67 -34.84 -10.43
N TYR A 279 -13.73 -34.18 -9.81
CA TYR A 279 -13.39 -32.78 -10.05
C TYR A 279 -12.14 -32.68 -10.94
N LEU A 280 -12.25 -31.98 -12.05
CA LEU A 280 -11.05 -31.65 -12.84
C LEU A 280 -10.18 -30.65 -12.04
N THR A 281 -9.01 -31.13 -11.64
CA THR A 281 -8.05 -30.36 -10.85
C THR A 281 -6.88 -29.84 -11.66
N SER A 282 -6.54 -30.50 -12.77
CA SER A 282 -5.49 -30.06 -13.68
C SER A 282 -5.77 -30.46 -15.12
N GLY A 283 -5.66 -29.51 -16.05
CA GLY A 283 -5.79 -29.72 -17.48
C GLY A 283 -4.51 -30.21 -18.14
N PHE A 284 -4.61 -30.55 -19.43
CA PHE A 284 -3.50 -30.85 -20.33
C PHE A 284 -2.72 -29.57 -20.68
N GLY A 285 -1.39 -29.67 -20.89
CA GLY A 285 -0.56 -28.61 -21.38
C GLY A 285 0.41 -28.01 -20.32
N MET A 286 0.90 -26.82 -20.60
CA MET A 286 1.89 -26.15 -19.72
C MET A 286 1.29 -25.73 -18.40
N ARG A 287 1.92 -26.13 -17.29
CA ARG A 287 1.56 -25.72 -15.92
C ARG A 287 2.80 -25.62 -15.04
N LYS A 288 2.67 -25.05 -13.85
CA LYS A 288 3.69 -25.20 -12.81
C LYS A 288 3.67 -26.62 -12.27
N ASP A 289 4.83 -27.26 -12.19
CA ASP A 289 4.99 -28.57 -11.57
C ASP A 289 4.65 -28.47 -10.07
N PRO A 290 3.75 -29.33 -9.54
CA PRO A 290 3.28 -29.21 -8.16
C PRO A 290 4.35 -29.54 -7.09
N PHE A 291 5.51 -30.11 -7.50
CA PHE A 291 6.60 -30.48 -6.58
C PHE A 291 7.78 -29.50 -6.65
N THR A 292 8.12 -29.02 -7.85
CA THR A 292 9.29 -28.15 -8.07
C THR A 292 8.91 -26.68 -8.25
N GLY A 293 7.66 -26.39 -8.62
CA GLY A 293 7.21 -25.05 -8.98
C GLY A 293 7.64 -24.57 -10.38
N GLU A 294 8.51 -25.33 -11.07
CA GLU A 294 9.02 -25.00 -12.40
C GLU A 294 7.96 -25.28 -13.50
N PRO A 295 8.06 -24.58 -14.65
CA PRO A 295 7.19 -24.86 -15.79
C PRO A 295 7.38 -26.30 -16.30
N ALA A 296 6.28 -27.06 -16.43
CA ALA A 296 6.28 -28.41 -16.94
C ALA A 296 5.04 -28.69 -17.80
N HIS A 297 5.17 -29.61 -18.76
CA HIS A 297 4.05 -30.05 -19.59
C HIS A 297 3.32 -31.21 -18.92
N HIS A 298 2.00 -31.06 -18.74
CA HIS A 298 1.11 -32.10 -18.24
C HIS A 298 0.51 -32.89 -19.39
N ASN A 299 0.77 -34.20 -19.42
CA ASN A 299 0.42 -35.07 -20.56
C ASN A 299 -0.98 -35.69 -20.43
N GLY A 300 -1.86 -35.14 -19.60
CA GLY A 300 -3.19 -35.70 -19.36
C GLY A 300 -4.10 -34.75 -18.62
N LEU A 301 -5.19 -35.31 -18.09
CA LEU A 301 -6.11 -34.65 -17.16
C LEU A 301 -5.96 -35.27 -15.79
N ASP A 302 -5.90 -34.46 -14.74
CA ASP A 302 -5.99 -34.93 -13.37
C ASP A 302 -7.43 -34.73 -12.87
N ILE A 303 -8.10 -35.83 -12.54
CA ILE A 303 -9.48 -35.83 -12.02
C ILE A 303 -9.45 -36.33 -10.58
N SER A 304 -9.62 -35.40 -9.62
CA SER A 304 -9.67 -35.73 -8.19
C SER A 304 -10.93 -36.49 -7.83
N ALA A 305 -10.75 -37.61 -7.15
CA ALA A 305 -11.82 -38.41 -6.57
C ALA A 305 -11.32 -39.14 -5.31
N ALA A 306 -12.20 -39.61 -4.48
CA ALA A 306 -11.83 -40.34 -3.27
C ALA A 306 -10.99 -41.58 -3.60
N LYS A 307 -9.99 -41.91 -2.77
CA LYS A 307 -9.25 -43.16 -2.92
C LYS A 307 -10.20 -44.37 -2.89
N GLY A 308 -10.05 -45.24 -3.87
CA GLY A 308 -10.94 -46.43 -4.02
C GLY A 308 -12.15 -46.21 -4.95
N THR A 309 -12.37 -44.99 -5.45
CA THR A 309 -13.39 -44.73 -6.46
C THR A 309 -13.11 -45.54 -7.72
N ASP A 310 -14.17 -46.07 -8.36
CA ASP A 310 -14.09 -46.88 -9.57
C ASP A 310 -13.52 -46.11 -10.75
N ILE A 311 -12.59 -46.75 -11.47
CA ILE A 311 -12.05 -46.29 -12.74
C ILE A 311 -12.53 -47.26 -13.83
N TRP A 312 -13.16 -46.72 -14.87
CA TRP A 312 -13.68 -47.50 -15.97
C TRP A 312 -12.89 -47.31 -17.25
N ALA A 313 -12.85 -48.33 -18.08
CA ALA A 313 -12.26 -48.27 -19.42
C ALA A 313 -13.01 -47.22 -20.24
N ALA A 314 -12.26 -46.24 -20.77
CA ALA A 314 -12.84 -45.14 -21.52
C ALA A 314 -13.33 -45.58 -22.94
N SER A 315 -12.75 -46.64 -23.47
CA SER A 315 -13.17 -47.29 -24.73
C SER A 315 -12.83 -48.79 -24.65
N GLN A 316 -13.38 -49.57 -25.61
CA GLN A 316 -13.06 -50.99 -25.73
C GLN A 316 -11.63 -51.18 -26.25
N GLY A 317 -10.93 -52.25 -25.79
CA GLY A 317 -9.60 -52.50 -26.26
C GLY A 317 -8.90 -53.61 -25.50
N LYS A 318 -7.61 -53.80 -25.77
CA LYS A 318 -6.72 -54.77 -25.11
C LYS A 318 -5.85 -54.06 -24.10
N VAL A 319 -5.79 -54.60 -22.90
CA VAL A 319 -4.86 -54.16 -21.87
C VAL A 319 -3.43 -54.52 -22.28
N ILE A 320 -2.61 -53.51 -22.52
CA ILE A 320 -1.19 -53.70 -22.90
C ILE A 320 -0.26 -53.45 -21.73
N LYS A 321 -0.77 -52.82 -20.67
CA LYS A 321 -0.02 -52.61 -19.42
C LYS A 321 -0.97 -52.58 -18.22
N ALA A 322 -0.62 -53.30 -17.15
CA ALA A 322 -1.32 -53.27 -15.84
C ALA A 322 -0.28 -53.60 -14.76
N SER A 323 0.49 -52.60 -14.34
CA SER A 323 1.54 -52.77 -13.34
C SER A 323 1.94 -51.46 -12.69
N ASP A 324 2.71 -51.56 -11.58
CA ASP A 324 3.45 -50.40 -11.08
C ASP A 324 4.62 -50.12 -12.01
N THR A 325 4.68 -48.91 -12.54
CA THR A 325 5.69 -48.55 -13.55
C THR A 325 7.04 -48.18 -12.96
N GLY A 326 7.09 -47.96 -11.64
CA GLY A 326 8.27 -47.40 -10.97
C GLY A 326 8.66 -45.98 -11.46
N ASN A 327 7.84 -45.39 -12.35
CA ASN A 327 7.99 -44.03 -12.85
C ASN A 327 6.88 -43.12 -12.26
N GLY A 328 6.74 -41.88 -12.75
CA GLY A 328 5.80 -40.91 -12.26
C GLY A 328 4.35 -41.39 -12.14
N TYR A 329 3.87 -42.31 -12.99
CA TYR A 329 2.46 -42.76 -13.01
C TYR A 329 2.11 -43.77 -11.91
N GLY A 330 3.09 -44.38 -11.20
CA GLY A 330 2.83 -45.42 -10.20
C GLY A 330 2.11 -46.62 -10.79
N LYS A 331 1.14 -47.18 -10.07
CA LYS A 331 0.25 -48.22 -10.59
C LYS A 331 -0.59 -47.68 -11.71
N CYS A 332 -0.49 -48.25 -12.89
CA CYS A 332 -1.25 -47.75 -14.05
C CYS A 332 -1.76 -48.91 -14.97
N VAL A 333 -2.84 -48.60 -15.67
CA VAL A 333 -3.35 -49.38 -16.80
C VAL A 333 -3.12 -48.61 -18.08
N ILE A 334 -2.73 -49.31 -19.16
CA ILE A 334 -2.77 -48.76 -20.52
C ILE A 334 -3.57 -49.74 -21.37
N ILE A 335 -4.56 -49.18 -22.07
CA ILE A 335 -5.41 -49.90 -22.99
C ILE A 335 -5.10 -49.43 -24.42
N GLU A 336 -4.81 -50.42 -25.31
CA GLU A 336 -4.72 -50.17 -26.73
C GLU A 336 -6.06 -50.46 -27.39
N HIS A 337 -6.57 -49.47 -28.06
CA HIS A 337 -7.86 -49.58 -28.70
C HIS A 337 -7.73 -50.05 -30.15
N TYR A 338 -7.45 -49.18 -31.08
CA TYR A 338 -7.19 -49.49 -32.49
C TYR A 338 -6.47 -48.28 -33.10
N ASP A 339 -5.83 -48.50 -34.26
CA ASP A 339 -5.18 -47.44 -35.07
C ASP A 339 -4.27 -46.52 -34.27
N GLY A 340 -3.44 -47.09 -33.36
CA GLY A 340 -2.49 -46.31 -32.55
C GLY A 340 -3.11 -45.51 -31.42
N PHE A 341 -4.43 -45.60 -31.21
CA PHE A 341 -5.13 -44.94 -30.11
C PHE A 341 -5.01 -45.73 -28.81
N ARG A 342 -4.50 -45.09 -27.77
CA ARG A 342 -4.34 -45.67 -26.43
C ARG A 342 -4.83 -44.73 -25.35
N THR A 343 -5.25 -45.31 -24.23
CA THR A 343 -5.57 -44.56 -23.01
C THR A 343 -4.73 -45.03 -21.84
N LEU A 344 -4.28 -44.12 -20.98
CA LEU A 344 -3.51 -44.37 -19.79
C LEU A 344 -4.29 -43.91 -18.56
N TYR A 345 -4.28 -44.76 -17.53
CA TYR A 345 -4.94 -44.54 -16.24
C TYR A 345 -3.88 -44.69 -15.14
N GLY A 346 -3.42 -43.54 -14.61
CA GLY A 346 -2.32 -43.48 -13.65
C GLY A 346 -2.75 -43.29 -12.19
N HIS A 347 -1.80 -43.43 -11.29
CA HIS A 347 -1.89 -43.24 -9.85
C HIS A 347 -2.89 -44.18 -9.12
N CYS A 348 -3.22 -45.32 -9.74
CA CYS A 348 -4.18 -46.27 -9.19
C CYS A 348 -3.78 -46.84 -7.84
N SER A 349 -4.75 -47.08 -6.94
CA SER A 349 -4.54 -47.84 -5.71
C SER A 349 -4.57 -49.37 -5.97
N GLU A 350 -5.42 -49.79 -6.88
CA GLU A 350 -5.67 -51.18 -7.21
C GLU A 350 -5.87 -51.33 -8.72
N LEU A 351 -5.35 -52.41 -9.33
CA LEU A 351 -5.55 -52.75 -10.71
C LEU A 351 -6.43 -54.00 -10.74
N LEU A 352 -7.53 -53.97 -11.51
CA LEU A 352 -8.53 -55.03 -11.54
C LEU A 352 -8.48 -55.85 -12.85
N VAL A 353 -7.53 -55.52 -13.71
CA VAL A 353 -7.30 -56.17 -15.00
C VAL A 353 -5.82 -56.53 -15.14
N SER A 354 -5.53 -57.46 -16.03
CA SER A 354 -4.20 -57.96 -16.35
C SER A 354 -3.83 -57.68 -17.80
N VAL A 355 -2.52 -57.68 -18.11
CA VAL A 355 -2.03 -57.56 -19.48
C VAL A 355 -2.57 -58.72 -20.33
N GLY A 356 -3.15 -58.37 -21.48
CA GLY A 356 -3.76 -59.32 -22.38
C GLY A 356 -5.29 -59.38 -22.31
N ASP A 357 -5.90 -58.87 -21.24
CA ASP A 357 -7.36 -58.81 -21.10
C ASP A 357 -7.99 -57.90 -22.16
N TYR A 358 -9.14 -58.32 -22.66
CA TYR A 358 -9.98 -57.49 -23.49
C TYR A 358 -11.10 -56.90 -22.66
N VAL A 359 -11.22 -55.57 -22.69
CA VAL A 359 -12.23 -54.82 -21.95
C VAL A 359 -13.17 -54.08 -22.90
N LYS A 360 -14.42 -53.95 -22.48
CA LYS A 360 -15.40 -53.06 -23.13
C LYS A 360 -15.34 -51.69 -22.54
N ALA A 361 -15.81 -50.69 -23.28
CA ALA A 361 -16.00 -49.36 -22.72
C ALA A 361 -16.97 -49.42 -21.52
N GLY A 362 -16.57 -48.83 -20.42
CA GLY A 362 -17.32 -48.85 -19.14
C GLY A 362 -17.04 -50.03 -18.24
N ASP A 363 -16.17 -50.99 -18.63
CA ASP A 363 -15.73 -52.05 -17.73
C ASP A 363 -14.85 -51.47 -16.60
N LEU A 364 -15.02 -52.03 -15.39
CA LEU A 364 -14.23 -51.64 -14.23
C LEU A 364 -12.80 -52.19 -14.35
N ILE A 365 -11.79 -51.30 -14.39
CA ILE A 365 -10.41 -51.65 -14.66
C ILE A 365 -9.44 -51.37 -13.51
N ALA A 366 -9.77 -50.37 -12.65
CA ALA A 366 -8.88 -49.97 -11.56
C ALA A 366 -9.66 -49.16 -10.49
N LYS A 367 -8.95 -48.80 -9.42
CA LYS A 367 -9.45 -47.90 -8.37
C LYS A 367 -8.53 -46.69 -8.23
N VAL A 368 -9.12 -45.51 -7.98
CA VAL A 368 -8.39 -44.26 -7.73
C VAL A 368 -7.43 -44.42 -6.55
N GLY A 369 -6.23 -43.91 -6.70
CA GLY A 369 -5.19 -43.92 -5.68
C GLY A 369 -4.36 -42.62 -5.66
N SER A 370 -3.14 -42.78 -5.15
CA SER A 370 -2.13 -41.71 -5.11
C SER A 370 -0.75 -42.35 -5.17
N THR A 371 -0.55 -43.38 -6.04
CA THR A 371 0.73 -44.06 -6.21
C THR A 371 1.62 -43.29 -7.19
N GLY A 372 2.96 -43.53 -7.09
CA GLY A 372 3.89 -42.76 -7.92
C GLY A 372 4.03 -41.31 -7.54
N ARG A 373 4.19 -40.39 -8.53
CA ARG A 373 4.38 -38.98 -8.32
C ARG A 373 3.02 -38.23 -8.26
N SER A 374 2.38 -38.28 -7.11
CA SER A 374 1.04 -37.74 -6.89
C SER A 374 0.99 -36.96 -5.57
N THR A 375 0.30 -35.81 -5.56
CA THR A 375 0.11 -34.95 -4.38
C THR A 375 -1.13 -35.33 -3.55
N GLY A 376 -1.99 -36.20 -4.09
CA GLY A 376 -3.23 -36.62 -3.41
C GLY A 376 -4.06 -37.55 -4.29
N PRO A 377 -5.18 -38.11 -3.79
CA PRO A 377 -5.99 -39.08 -4.54
C PRO A 377 -6.61 -38.44 -5.80
N HIS A 378 -6.23 -38.97 -6.98
CA HIS A 378 -6.77 -38.58 -8.28
C HIS A 378 -6.50 -39.65 -9.34
N LEU A 379 -7.23 -39.61 -10.44
CA LEU A 379 -6.90 -40.28 -11.68
C LEU A 379 -6.11 -39.32 -12.57
N HIS A 380 -4.90 -39.73 -12.99
CA HIS A 380 -4.23 -39.14 -14.16
C HIS A 380 -4.71 -39.89 -15.41
N PHE A 381 -5.38 -39.19 -16.32
CA PHE A 381 -5.92 -39.76 -17.54
C PHE A 381 -5.26 -39.15 -18.78
N SER A 382 -4.60 -39.97 -19.60
CA SER A 382 -4.03 -39.52 -20.86
C SER A 382 -4.65 -40.25 -22.05
N VAL A 383 -4.70 -39.53 -23.17
CA VAL A 383 -4.98 -40.06 -24.51
C VAL A 383 -3.71 -39.95 -25.33
N ILE A 384 -3.37 -41.07 -26.01
CA ILE A 384 -2.17 -41.18 -26.82
C ILE A 384 -2.59 -41.63 -28.22
N ILE A 385 -2.17 -40.88 -29.24
CA ILE A 385 -2.40 -41.18 -30.65
C ILE A 385 -1.05 -41.17 -31.37
N ASP A 386 -0.70 -42.21 -32.06
CA ASP A 386 0.57 -42.32 -32.76
C ASP A 386 1.77 -41.92 -31.91
N GLU A 387 1.83 -42.47 -30.67
CA GLU A 387 2.86 -42.23 -29.65
C GLU A 387 2.92 -40.79 -29.12
N LYS A 388 1.94 -39.91 -29.44
CA LYS A 388 1.86 -38.52 -28.96
C LYS A 388 0.70 -38.35 -27.98
N TYR A 389 0.99 -37.69 -26.86
CA TYR A 389 -0.05 -37.25 -25.93
C TYR A 389 -0.89 -36.13 -26.55
N VAL A 390 -2.21 -36.28 -26.49
CA VAL A 390 -3.18 -35.27 -26.96
C VAL A 390 -4.11 -34.89 -25.82
N ASP A 391 -4.73 -33.69 -25.93
CA ASP A 391 -5.64 -33.20 -24.89
C ASP A 391 -6.88 -34.10 -24.77
N PRO A 392 -7.05 -34.83 -23.64
CA PRO A 392 -8.19 -35.72 -23.48
C PRO A 392 -9.54 -34.99 -23.41
N SER A 393 -9.56 -33.69 -23.09
CA SER A 393 -10.79 -32.90 -22.91
C SER A 393 -11.61 -32.73 -24.21
N ILE A 394 -10.98 -32.95 -25.34
CA ILE A 394 -11.65 -32.87 -26.64
C ILE A 394 -12.55 -34.08 -26.93
N TYR A 395 -12.38 -35.20 -26.22
CA TYR A 395 -13.12 -36.45 -26.41
C TYR A 395 -14.35 -36.60 -25.52
N PHE A 396 -14.51 -35.71 -24.55
CA PHE A 396 -15.66 -35.72 -23.62
C PHE A 396 -16.73 -34.73 -23.95
#